data_3f326aa268ef03d58ce27ba9f9612f88
#
_entry.id   3f326aa268ef03d58ce27ba9f9612f88
#
_cell.length_a   1.000
_cell.length_b   1.000
_cell.length_c   1.000
_cell.angle_alpha   90.00
_cell.angle_beta   90.00
_cell.angle_gamma   90.00
#
_symmetry.space_group_name_H-M   'P 1'
#
loop_
_entity.id
_entity.type
_entity.pdbx_description
1 polymer ?
#
loop_
_entity_poly.entity_id
_entity_poly.type
_entity_poly.pdbx_seq_one_letter_code
_entity_poly.pdbx_strand_id
1 'polypeptide(L)'
;MTGEVLQDGIAYHCDLGLKAISTGTVETNADRPEMVRLYTLLESEALSKDHPVHEYFEQREINLLREYAFAAKRDGVADPERTALQVLSAMEGLQLRWLNGSHDVDFVGEWKAIIDLLIP
;
A
#
# COMPACT_ATOMS: atom_id res chain seq x y z
N MET A 1 -14.88 11.51 -16.76
CA MET A 1 -14.50 10.64 -15.67
C MET A 1 -13.11 11.00 -15.18
N THR A 2 -12.92 11.04 -13.91
CA THR A 2 -11.67 11.47 -13.32
C THR A 2 -10.56 10.41 -13.41
N GLY A 3 -10.87 9.20 -13.83
CA GLY A 3 -9.94 8.09 -13.78
C GLY A 3 -9.78 7.52 -12.39
N GLU A 4 -10.64 7.89 -11.48
CA GLU A 4 -10.57 7.43 -10.12
C GLU A 4 -11.28 6.10 -9.97
N VAL A 5 -10.59 5.13 -9.39
CA VAL A 5 -11.13 3.83 -9.08
C VAL A 5 -10.74 3.48 -7.65
N LEU A 6 -11.68 2.96 -6.88
CA LEU A 6 -11.41 2.44 -5.54
C LEU A 6 -11.31 0.93 -5.62
N GLN A 7 -10.20 0.39 -5.14
CA GLN A 7 -9.99 -1.04 -5.05
C GLN A 7 -9.21 -1.33 -3.77
N ASP A 8 -9.79 -2.11 -2.89
CA ASP A 8 -9.18 -2.47 -1.61
C ASP A 8 -8.73 -1.26 -0.79
N GLY A 9 -9.50 -0.17 -0.84
CA GLY A 9 -9.17 1.05 -0.12
C GLY A 9 -8.14 1.93 -0.81
N ILE A 10 -7.67 1.55 -1.99
CA ILE A 10 -6.73 2.33 -2.77
C ILE A 10 -7.50 3.13 -3.80
N ALA A 11 -7.30 4.45 -3.79
CA ALA A 11 -7.89 5.32 -4.79
C ALA A 11 -6.89 5.50 -5.92
N TYR A 12 -7.33 5.18 -7.12
CA TYR A 12 -6.53 5.38 -8.31
C TYR A 12 -6.86 6.69 -8.96
N HIS A 13 -5.85 7.44 -9.30
CA HIS A 13 -5.97 8.63 -10.14
C HIS A 13 -4.96 8.48 -11.27
N CYS A 14 -5.41 8.44 -12.51
CA CYS A 14 -4.57 8.17 -13.67
C CYS A 14 -3.39 9.12 -13.82
N ASP A 15 -3.48 10.31 -13.23
CA ASP A 15 -2.47 11.36 -13.34
C ASP A 15 -1.61 11.54 -12.09
N LEU A 16 -1.88 10.80 -11.02
CA LEU A 16 -1.12 10.93 -9.78
C LEU A 16 0.08 9.99 -9.75
N GLY A 17 1.16 10.45 -9.12
CA GLY A 17 2.32 9.62 -8.86
C GLY A 17 2.15 8.75 -7.64
N LEU A 18 3.11 7.87 -7.41
CA LEU A 18 3.06 6.91 -6.31
C LEU A 18 3.14 7.58 -4.95
N LYS A 19 3.94 8.65 -4.84
CA LYS A 19 4.02 9.40 -3.58
C LYS A 19 2.64 9.86 -3.11
N ALA A 20 1.86 10.47 -4.01
CA ALA A 20 0.52 10.96 -3.69
C ALA A 20 -0.47 9.82 -3.43
N ILE A 21 -0.44 8.78 -4.26
CA ILE A 21 -1.36 7.63 -4.13
C ILE A 21 -1.11 6.89 -2.82
N SER A 22 0.13 6.57 -2.52
CA SER A 22 0.46 5.82 -1.31
C SER A 22 0.15 6.61 -0.03
N THR A 23 0.39 7.91 -0.05
CA THR A 23 0.05 8.77 1.08
C THR A 23 -1.46 8.80 1.30
N GLY A 24 -2.24 8.93 0.22
CA GLY A 24 -3.69 8.88 0.29
C GLY A 24 -4.20 7.54 0.85
N THR A 25 -3.57 6.44 0.46
CA THR A 25 -3.91 5.11 0.98
C THR A 25 -3.67 5.03 2.49
N VAL A 26 -2.52 5.52 2.95
CA VAL A 26 -2.19 5.51 4.38
C VAL A 26 -3.17 6.37 5.17
N GLU A 27 -3.51 7.55 4.65
CA GLU A 27 -4.48 8.43 5.31
C GLU A 27 -5.85 7.78 5.42
N THR A 28 -6.30 7.11 4.37
CA THR A 28 -7.57 6.38 4.38
C THR A 28 -7.53 5.23 5.38
N ASN A 29 -6.45 4.45 5.38
CA ASN A 29 -6.31 3.29 6.25
C ASN A 29 -6.20 3.69 7.73
N ALA A 30 -5.60 4.84 8.02
CA ALA A 30 -5.48 5.33 9.38
C ALA A 30 -6.83 5.54 10.05
N ASP A 31 -7.88 5.81 9.27
CA ASP A 31 -9.24 5.99 9.76
C ASP A 31 -10.02 4.67 9.88
N ARG A 32 -9.43 3.56 9.47
CA ARG A 32 -10.12 2.26 9.40
C ARG A 32 -9.31 1.12 10.02
N PRO A 33 -8.86 1.24 11.26
CA PRO A 33 -7.96 0.23 11.86
C PRO A 33 -8.57 -1.16 11.89
N GLU A 34 -9.88 -1.27 12.11
CA GLU A 34 -10.54 -2.58 12.19
C GLU A 34 -10.54 -3.29 10.84
N MET A 35 -10.81 -2.56 9.76
CA MET A 35 -10.80 -3.12 8.42
C MET A 35 -9.38 -3.52 8.00
N VAL A 36 -8.40 -2.66 8.30
CA VAL A 36 -7.00 -2.95 7.99
C VAL A 36 -6.52 -4.18 8.74
N ARG A 37 -6.90 -4.31 10.01
CA ARG A 37 -6.56 -5.48 10.82
C ARG A 37 -7.15 -6.76 10.22
N LEU A 38 -8.42 -6.72 9.83
CA LEU A 38 -9.08 -7.88 9.21
C LEU A 38 -8.35 -8.33 7.94
N TYR A 39 -8.04 -7.38 7.05
CA TYR A 39 -7.32 -7.68 5.81
C TYR A 39 -5.93 -8.24 6.08
N THR A 40 -5.21 -7.66 7.05
CA THR A 40 -3.86 -8.11 7.40
C THR A 40 -3.88 -9.55 7.91
N LEU A 41 -4.83 -9.89 8.76
CA LEU A 41 -4.97 -11.25 9.29
C LEU A 41 -5.33 -12.23 8.19
N LEU A 42 -6.29 -11.87 7.35
CA LEU A 42 -6.75 -12.74 6.28
C LEU A 42 -5.64 -12.97 5.24
N GLU A 43 -4.92 -11.91 4.89
CA GLU A 43 -3.80 -11.99 3.95
C GLU A 43 -2.71 -12.91 4.51
N SER A 44 -2.41 -12.81 5.81
CA SER A 44 -1.42 -13.66 6.45
C SER A 44 -1.82 -15.13 6.41
N GLU A 45 -3.10 -15.42 6.69
CA GLU A 45 -3.61 -16.80 6.61
C GLU A 45 -3.58 -17.32 5.18
N ALA A 46 -3.86 -16.45 4.22
CA ALA A 46 -3.92 -16.80 2.80
C ALA A 46 -2.54 -17.03 2.16
N LEU A 47 -1.44 -16.89 2.93
CA LEU A 47 -0.11 -17.30 2.47
C LEU A 47 -0.06 -18.81 2.21
N SER A 48 -0.88 -19.60 2.91
CA SER A 48 -1.02 -21.02 2.63
C SER A 48 -1.71 -21.21 1.28
N LYS A 49 -1.11 -22.03 0.41
CA LYS A 49 -1.67 -22.30 -0.92
C LYS A 49 -3.01 -23.01 -0.86
N ASP A 50 -3.30 -23.67 0.25
CA ASP A 50 -4.56 -24.39 0.44
C ASP A 50 -5.69 -23.50 0.92
N HIS A 51 -5.38 -22.24 1.29
CA HIS A 51 -6.40 -21.32 1.77
C HIS A 51 -7.33 -20.91 0.63
N PRO A 52 -8.66 -20.85 0.90
CA PRO A 52 -9.64 -20.54 -0.16
C PRO A 52 -9.41 -19.22 -0.89
N VAL A 53 -8.82 -18.23 -0.23
CA VAL A 53 -8.59 -16.92 -0.85
C VAL A 53 -7.12 -16.66 -1.19
N HIS A 54 -6.30 -17.70 -1.22
CA HIS A 54 -4.89 -17.56 -1.59
C HIS A 54 -4.72 -16.90 -2.96
N GLU A 55 -5.44 -17.39 -3.97
CA GLU A 55 -5.34 -16.86 -5.34
C GLU A 55 -5.80 -15.40 -5.43
N TYR A 56 -6.80 -15.03 -4.64
CA TYR A 56 -7.26 -13.65 -4.60
C TYR A 56 -6.14 -12.71 -4.14
N PHE A 57 -5.46 -13.06 -3.04
CA PHE A 57 -4.39 -12.21 -2.51
C PHE A 57 -3.14 -12.23 -3.39
N GLU A 58 -2.85 -13.35 -4.02
CA GLU A 58 -1.74 -13.45 -4.99
C GLU A 58 -1.99 -12.51 -6.17
N GLN A 59 -3.21 -12.53 -6.73
CA GLN A 59 -3.56 -11.67 -7.85
C GLN A 59 -3.61 -10.20 -7.44
N ARG A 60 -4.10 -9.93 -6.23
CA ARG A 60 -4.12 -8.58 -5.66
C ARG A 60 -2.71 -8.01 -5.56
N GLU A 61 -1.76 -8.79 -5.09
CA GLU A 61 -0.36 -8.40 -4.99
C GLU A 61 0.22 -8.03 -6.35
N ILE A 62 0.01 -8.89 -7.34
CA ILE A 62 0.48 -8.65 -8.70
C ILE A 62 -0.09 -7.35 -9.24
N ASN A 63 -1.39 -7.13 -9.06
CA ASN A 63 -2.06 -5.93 -9.55
C ASN A 63 -1.56 -4.67 -8.84
N LEU A 64 -1.40 -4.72 -7.52
CA LEU A 64 -0.89 -3.59 -6.75
C LEU A 64 0.51 -3.17 -7.20
N LEU A 65 1.41 -4.13 -7.35
CA LEU A 65 2.79 -3.84 -7.76
C LEU A 65 2.81 -3.24 -9.16
N ARG A 66 1.96 -3.73 -10.07
CA ARG A 66 1.86 -3.18 -11.42
C ARG A 66 1.39 -1.73 -11.39
N GLU A 67 0.35 -1.45 -10.64
CA GLU A 67 -0.22 -0.11 -10.53
C GLU A 67 0.72 0.86 -9.84
N TYR A 68 1.40 0.40 -8.81
CA TYR A 68 2.40 1.19 -8.11
C TYR A 68 3.57 1.51 -9.04
N ALA A 69 3.98 0.56 -9.89
CA ALA A 69 5.06 0.81 -10.85
C ALA A 69 4.66 1.88 -11.87
N PHE A 70 3.43 1.84 -12.39
CA PHE A 70 2.93 2.88 -13.28
C PHE A 70 2.92 4.24 -12.59
N ALA A 71 2.46 4.30 -11.35
CA ALA A 71 2.44 5.55 -10.59
C ALA A 71 3.85 6.07 -10.30
N ALA A 72 4.78 5.18 -9.96
CA ALA A 72 6.17 5.54 -9.71
C ALA A 72 6.82 6.13 -10.96
N LYS A 73 6.45 5.64 -12.13
CA LYS A 73 6.93 6.18 -13.40
C LYS A 73 6.53 7.65 -13.56
N ARG A 74 5.33 8.01 -13.11
CA ARG A 74 4.87 9.40 -13.13
C ARG A 74 5.65 10.29 -12.17
N ASP A 75 6.22 9.73 -11.13
CA ASP A 75 7.12 10.45 -10.22
C ASP A 75 8.54 10.61 -10.78
N GLY A 76 8.83 10.00 -11.92
CA GLY A 76 10.12 10.14 -12.58
C GLY A 76 11.25 9.33 -11.96
N VAL A 77 10.95 8.28 -11.21
CA VAL A 77 11.96 7.44 -10.57
C VAL A 77 12.70 6.60 -11.61
N ALA A 78 13.95 6.24 -11.31
CA ALA A 78 14.81 5.52 -12.25
C ALA A 78 14.38 4.06 -12.46
N ASP A 79 13.88 3.41 -11.41
CA ASP A 79 13.48 2.00 -11.45
C ASP A 79 12.08 1.86 -10.84
N PRO A 80 11.02 2.04 -11.65
CA PRO A 80 9.64 2.03 -11.14
C PRO A 80 9.23 0.74 -10.45
N GLU A 81 9.63 -0.41 -10.97
CA GLU A 81 9.27 -1.70 -10.40
C GLU A 81 9.90 -1.89 -9.02
N ARG A 82 11.17 -1.54 -8.88
CA ARG A 82 11.86 -1.62 -7.60
C ARG A 82 11.25 -0.65 -6.59
N THR A 83 11.00 0.58 -7.03
CA THR A 83 10.38 1.60 -6.17
C THR A 83 9.01 1.14 -5.69
N ALA A 84 8.21 0.55 -6.58
CA ALA A 84 6.89 0.00 -6.21
C ALA A 84 7.02 -1.04 -5.10
N LEU A 85 7.95 -1.98 -5.24
CA LEU A 85 8.18 -3.01 -4.23
C LEU A 85 8.61 -2.40 -2.89
N GLN A 86 9.53 -1.44 -2.94
CA GLN A 86 10.02 -0.76 -1.73
C GLN A 86 8.90 0.00 -1.02
N VAL A 87 8.11 0.73 -1.78
CA VAL A 87 6.99 1.52 -1.21
C VAL A 87 5.95 0.61 -0.57
N LEU A 88 5.54 -0.45 -1.27
CA LEU A 88 4.55 -1.37 -0.73
C LEU A 88 5.08 -2.09 0.52
N SER A 89 6.33 -2.54 0.47
CA SER A 89 6.96 -3.23 1.61
C SER A 89 7.09 -2.34 2.83
N ALA A 90 7.49 -1.10 2.63
CA ALA A 90 7.62 -0.13 3.73
C ALA A 90 6.24 0.20 4.33
N MET A 91 5.24 0.37 3.48
CA MET A 91 3.88 0.66 3.94
C MET A 91 3.33 -0.48 4.78
N GLU A 92 3.48 -1.70 4.31
CA GLU A 92 2.96 -2.88 5.02
C GLU A 92 3.69 -3.11 6.33
N GLY A 93 4.99 -2.91 6.36
CA GLY A 93 5.77 -3.02 7.59
C GLY A 93 5.38 -1.98 8.63
N LEU A 94 5.21 -0.74 8.20
CA LEU A 94 4.77 0.35 9.08
C LEU A 94 3.35 0.10 9.58
N GLN A 95 2.47 -0.34 8.69
CA GLN A 95 1.09 -0.65 9.01
C GLN A 95 0.99 -1.72 10.09
N LEU A 96 1.81 -2.75 10.00
CA LEU A 96 1.83 -3.81 10.99
C LEU A 96 2.24 -3.28 12.37
N ARG A 97 3.24 -2.41 12.43
CA ARG A 97 3.67 -1.80 13.68
C ARG A 97 2.60 -0.90 14.28
N TRP A 98 1.93 -0.14 13.44
CA TRP A 98 0.82 0.71 13.85
C TRP A 98 -0.32 -0.12 14.44
N LEU A 99 -0.70 -1.22 13.76
CA LEU A 99 -1.76 -2.11 14.24
C LEU A 99 -1.39 -2.81 15.54
N ASN A 100 -0.11 -3.12 15.71
CA ASN A 100 0.39 -3.75 16.90
C ASN A 100 0.28 -2.85 18.15
N GLY A 101 0.34 -1.54 17.95
CA GLY A 101 0.17 -0.57 19.04
C GLY A 101 1.29 -0.52 20.06
N SER A 102 2.34 -1.32 19.89
CA SER A 102 3.41 -1.45 20.90
C SER A 102 4.34 -0.24 20.96
N HIS A 103 4.32 0.62 19.94
CA HIS A 103 5.24 1.75 19.82
C HIS A 103 4.54 3.10 19.66
N ASP A 104 3.24 3.14 19.79
CA ASP A 104 2.46 4.37 19.63
C ASP A 104 2.82 5.09 18.34
N VAL A 105 2.78 4.36 17.24
CA VAL A 105 3.21 4.84 15.92
C VAL A 105 2.20 5.82 15.34
N ASP A 106 2.67 6.99 14.92
CA ASP A 106 1.90 7.92 14.10
C ASP A 106 1.99 7.44 12.64
N PHE A 107 1.02 6.65 12.23
CA PHE A 107 1.04 5.99 10.91
C PHE A 107 1.22 6.98 9.77
N VAL A 108 0.41 8.04 9.74
CA VAL A 108 0.47 9.04 8.66
C VAL A 108 1.77 9.82 8.70
N GLY A 109 2.17 10.30 9.89
CA GLY A 109 3.39 11.09 10.04
C GLY A 109 4.64 10.32 9.68
N GLU A 110 4.75 9.08 10.15
CA GLU A 110 5.90 8.23 9.82
C GLU A 110 5.91 7.87 8.33
N TRP A 111 4.74 7.64 7.75
CA TRP A 111 4.68 7.36 6.31
C TRP A 111 5.21 8.52 5.48
N LYS A 112 4.83 9.75 5.82
CA LYS A 112 5.30 10.93 5.10
C LYS A 112 6.82 11.05 5.13
N ALA A 113 7.43 10.74 6.26
CA ALA A 113 8.88 10.74 6.39
C ALA A 113 9.52 9.64 5.54
N ILE A 114 8.94 8.45 5.54
CA ILE A 114 9.46 7.31 4.76
C ILE A 114 9.36 7.58 3.26
N ILE A 115 8.19 8.03 2.80
CA ILE A 115 7.98 8.20 1.36
C ILE A 115 8.90 9.29 0.79
N ASP A 116 9.25 10.29 1.58
CA ASP A 116 10.20 11.33 1.15
C ASP A 116 11.59 10.76 0.93
N LEU A 117 11.96 9.67 1.59
CA LEU A 117 13.23 8.99 1.38
C LEU A 117 13.20 8.11 0.12
N LEU A 118 12.06 7.48 -0.15
CA LEU A 118 11.91 6.55 -1.28
C LEU A 118 11.67 7.28 -2.59
N ILE A 119 10.93 8.37 -2.54
CA ILE A 119 10.62 9.22 -3.70
C ILE A 119 10.87 10.68 -3.28
N PRO A 120 12.13 11.10 -3.33
CA PRO A 120 12.52 12.45 -2.88
C PRO A 120 11.89 13.59 -3.69
#